data_3a9cd3712790a5499cd2164f67e4b6b2
#
_entry.id   3a9cd3712790a5499cd2164f67e4b6b2
#
_cell.length_a   1.000
_cell.length_b   1.000
_cell.length_c   1.000
_cell.angle_alpha   90.00
_cell.angle_beta   90.00
_cell.angle_gamma   90.00
#
_symmetry.space_group_name_H-M   'P 1'
#
loop_
_entity.id
_entity.type
_entity.pdbx_description
1 polymer ?
#
loop_
_entity_poly.entity_id
_entity_poly.type
_entity_poly.pdbx_seq_one_letter_code
_entity_poly.pdbx_strand_id
1 'polypeptide(L)'
;PVCFSEGFYLMKVPYHRFLSALCAVCFLILTLFPTAALAAQADGLSAAALTSEDAARMQQTDDAVAALTDSDGFTAMSRTERLDAALEQLEQLAAKGLVSARSILVDEENGMVSFTYSCGVQGGILVDDLDEENTAMNLSLLPSIDLQEMSNAPRGNLGSAMIYYAFDNTVNSSRYPYYSYMKGFWTAMGLNTRIDTTVTVSDLRRMDRYDLCILSAHGAYYTYMTGWLFKQLRTAPIILLTEESSFSKDLYYGIDLLTHRIIKINGRYCVTPSFFKSTYRFGQLENTIVYSETCEFLGVDDAVDPSMANALLAGGARAVVGYVNNVYTVYSRSMLWDTVNHLILGQPIEQAVAHAKDTYGENDLVWYTSQGGQRPHAAAAYTMLLGDASAQLTVHESASAFSEQQKAA
;
A
#
# COMPACT_ATOMS: atom_id res chain seq x y z
N PRO A 1 -59.88 6.26 -62.05
CA PRO A 1 -58.58 6.29 -61.51
C PRO A 1 -58.26 5.03 -60.75
N VAL A 2 -57.34 4.33 -61.31
CA VAL A 2 -57.03 2.89 -61.14
C VAL A 2 -56.09 2.74 -59.97
N CYS A 3 -56.42 1.78 -59.06
CA CYS A 3 -55.52 1.21 -58.03
C CYS A 3 -54.57 0.20 -58.67
N PHE A 4 -53.28 0.32 -58.38
CA PHE A 4 -52.35 -0.79 -58.49
C PHE A 4 -51.80 -1.11 -57.10
N SER A 5 -52.11 -2.34 -56.64
CA SER A 5 -51.50 -2.93 -55.45
C SER A 5 -50.40 -3.87 -55.90
N GLU A 6 -49.15 -3.53 -55.65
CA GLU A 6 -48.07 -4.51 -55.75
C GLU A 6 -47.75 -5.12 -54.38
N GLY A 7 -47.97 -6.40 -54.29
CA GLY A 7 -47.68 -7.18 -53.09
C GLY A 7 -46.21 -7.51 -52.98
N PHE A 8 -45.56 -7.03 -51.96
CA PHE A 8 -44.22 -7.47 -51.52
C PHE A 8 -44.36 -8.75 -50.67
N TYR A 9 -43.93 -9.87 -51.23
CA TYR A 9 -43.73 -11.11 -50.48
C TYR A 9 -42.46 -11.01 -49.65
N LEU A 10 -42.58 -10.72 -48.36
CA LEU A 10 -41.51 -10.88 -47.38
C LEU A 10 -41.36 -12.36 -47.05
N MET A 11 -40.30 -12.97 -47.58
CA MET A 11 -39.85 -14.30 -47.14
C MET A 11 -39.53 -14.26 -45.63
N LYS A 12 -40.39 -14.87 -44.80
CA LYS A 12 -40.13 -15.14 -43.39
C LYS A 12 -39.05 -16.19 -43.28
N VAL A 13 -37.80 -15.77 -43.16
CA VAL A 13 -36.72 -16.65 -42.71
C VAL A 13 -36.96 -16.91 -41.20
N PRO A 14 -37.02 -18.18 -40.74
CA PRO A 14 -37.32 -18.47 -39.35
C PRO A 14 -36.12 -18.05 -38.44
N TYR A 15 -36.33 -16.97 -37.76
CA TYR A 15 -35.36 -16.32 -36.82
C TYR A 15 -34.76 -17.31 -35.80
N HIS A 16 -35.48 -18.36 -35.44
CA HIS A 16 -35.05 -19.42 -34.51
C HIS A 16 -33.89 -20.27 -35.02
N ARG A 17 -33.73 -20.45 -36.35
CA ARG A 17 -32.61 -21.22 -36.90
C ARG A 17 -31.29 -20.42 -36.93
N PHE A 18 -31.37 -19.11 -37.05
CA PHE A 18 -30.18 -18.24 -37.00
C PHE A 18 -29.67 -18.08 -35.56
N LEU A 19 -30.57 -17.95 -34.58
CA LEU A 19 -30.21 -17.86 -33.18
C LEU A 19 -29.60 -19.18 -32.68
N SER A 20 -30.09 -20.32 -33.07
CA SER A 20 -29.54 -21.63 -32.71
C SER A 20 -28.15 -21.87 -33.31
N ALA A 21 -27.91 -21.42 -34.55
CA ALA A 21 -26.60 -21.54 -35.18
C ALA A 21 -25.57 -20.59 -34.51
N LEU A 22 -25.98 -19.39 -34.14
CA LEU A 22 -25.11 -18.42 -33.44
C LEU A 22 -24.77 -18.92 -32.03
N CYS A 23 -25.74 -19.44 -31.27
CA CYS A 23 -25.50 -20.06 -29.97
C CYS A 23 -24.60 -21.30 -30.06
N ALA A 24 -24.76 -22.15 -31.08
CA ALA A 24 -23.91 -23.32 -31.29
C ALA A 24 -22.45 -22.92 -31.60
N VAL A 25 -22.23 -21.88 -32.41
CA VAL A 25 -20.89 -21.36 -32.71
C VAL A 25 -20.25 -20.70 -31.47
N CYS A 26 -21.02 -19.93 -30.68
CA CYS A 26 -20.53 -19.39 -29.41
C CYS A 26 -20.18 -20.48 -28.39
N PHE A 27 -21.00 -21.57 -28.33
CA PHE A 27 -20.72 -22.71 -27.46
C PHE A 27 -19.52 -23.52 -27.95
N LEU A 28 -19.31 -23.67 -29.25
CA LEU A 28 -18.13 -24.35 -29.82
C LEU A 28 -16.85 -23.55 -29.57
N ILE A 29 -16.91 -22.23 -29.65
CA ILE A 29 -15.76 -21.35 -29.32
C ILE A 29 -15.44 -21.44 -27.82
N LEU A 30 -16.44 -21.48 -26.95
CA LEU A 30 -16.27 -21.61 -25.49
C LEU A 30 -15.75 -23.02 -25.08
N THR A 31 -16.04 -24.07 -25.83
CA THR A 31 -15.56 -25.42 -25.51
C THR A 31 -14.23 -25.78 -26.15
N LEU A 32 -13.78 -25.04 -27.15
CA LEU A 32 -12.48 -25.25 -27.79
C LEU A 32 -11.32 -24.49 -27.09
N PHE A 33 -11.65 -23.56 -26.19
CA PHE A 33 -10.67 -22.94 -25.31
C PHE A 33 -10.95 -23.39 -23.87
N PRO A 34 -10.17 -24.33 -23.33
CA PRO A 34 -10.29 -24.67 -21.92
C PRO A 34 -10.04 -23.39 -21.10
N THR A 35 -11.03 -23.02 -20.25
CA THR A 35 -11.00 -21.84 -19.38
C THR A 35 -9.75 -21.76 -18.49
N ALA A 36 -9.07 -22.88 -18.27
CA ALA A 36 -7.75 -22.95 -17.65
C ALA A 36 -6.63 -22.29 -18.48
N ALA A 37 -6.76 -22.25 -19.83
CA ALA A 37 -5.75 -21.62 -20.69
C ALA A 37 -5.92 -20.10 -20.75
N LEU A 38 -7.12 -19.56 -20.55
CA LEU A 38 -7.33 -18.11 -20.50
C LEU A 38 -6.84 -17.48 -19.18
N ALA A 39 -6.93 -18.19 -18.06
CA ALA A 39 -6.35 -17.77 -16.79
C ALA A 39 -4.82 -17.84 -16.79
N ALA A 40 -4.25 -18.81 -17.52
CA ALA A 40 -2.79 -18.95 -17.67
C ALA A 40 -2.19 -18.00 -18.72
N GLN A 41 -2.99 -17.43 -19.61
CA GLN A 41 -2.52 -16.50 -20.63
C GLN A 41 -2.63 -15.03 -20.24
N ALA A 42 -3.34 -14.69 -19.17
CA ALA A 42 -3.25 -13.38 -18.53
C ALA A 42 -1.90 -13.20 -17.78
N ASP A 43 -1.28 -14.29 -17.32
CA ASP A 43 0.06 -14.37 -16.77
C ASP A 43 1.06 -14.99 -17.76
N GLY A 44 0.91 -14.71 -19.03
CA GLY A 44 1.74 -15.27 -20.13
C GLY A 44 3.21 -14.81 -20.17
N LEU A 45 3.76 -14.43 -19.03
CA LEU A 45 5.16 -14.57 -18.72
C LEU A 45 5.36 -16.03 -18.26
N SER A 46 5.76 -16.92 -19.18
CA SER A 46 6.61 -18.05 -18.79
C SER A 46 7.52 -17.51 -17.69
N ALA A 47 7.49 -18.08 -16.51
CA ALA A 47 8.29 -17.63 -15.37
C ALA A 47 9.78 -17.80 -15.72
N ALA A 48 10.30 -16.91 -16.56
CA ALA A 48 11.72 -16.71 -16.73
C ALA A 48 12.19 -16.17 -15.37
N ALA A 49 12.88 -17.00 -14.61
CA ALA A 49 13.52 -16.57 -13.39
C ALA A 49 14.45 -15.41 -13.73
N LEU A 50 14.48 -14.37 -12.90
CA LEU A 50 15.44 -13.29 -13.04
C LEU A 50 16.84 -13.88 -13.06
N THR A 51 17.62 -13.57 -14.10
CA THR A 51 18.97 -14.10 -14.26
C THR A 51 19.99 -13.28 -13.47
N SER A 52 21.16 -13.85 -13.22
CA SER A 52 22.27 -13.09 -12.61
C SER A 52 22.71 -11.90 -13.47
N GLU A 53 22.60 -12.01 -14.80
CA GLU A 53 22.90 -10.90 -15.72
C GLU A 53 21.86 -9.78 -15.54
N ASP A 54 20.56 -10.12 -15.45
CA ASP A 54 19.50 -9.15 -15.21
C ASP A 54 19.70 -8.42 -13.88
N ALA A 55 19.99 -9.15 -12.79
CA ALA A 55 20.26 -8.57 -11.48
C ALA A 55 21.50 -7.64 -11.51
N ALA A 56 22.56 -8.01 -12.22
CA ALA A 56 23.73 -7.16 -12.36
C ALA A 56 23.43 -5.87 -13.15
N ARG A 57 22.60 -5.95 -14.19
CA ARG A 57 22.18 -4.78 -14.99
C ARG A 57 21.23 -3.87 -14.17
N MET A 58 20.36 -4.45 -13.36
CA MET A 58 19.52 -3.69 -12.44
C MET A 58 20.37 -2.95 -11.41
N GLN A 59 21.35 -3.64 -10.79
CA GLN A 59 22.27 -3.01 -9.83
C GLN A 59 23.04 -1.85 -10.48
N GLN A 60 23.54 -2.01 -11.71
CA GLN A 60 24.20 -0.92 -12.43
C GLN A 60 23.27 0.29 -12.64
N THR A 61 21.99 0.05 -12.86
CA THR A 61 21.00 1.11 -12.99
C THR A 61 20.76 1.79 -11.64
N ASP A 62 20.59 1.01 -10.58
CA ASP A 62 20.37 1.53 -9.22
C ASP A 62 21.56 2.37 -8.73
N ASP A 63 22.79 1.89 -8.96
CA ASP A 63 24.00 2.63 -8.62
C ASP A 63 24.06 4.00 -9.33
N ALA A 64 23.61 4.04 -10.60
CA ALA A 64 23.59 5.28 -11.37
C ALA A 64 22.45 6.22 -10.93
N VAL A 65 21.32 5.68 -10.51
CA VAL A 65 20.22 6.46 -9.91
C VAL A 65 20.65 7.00 -8.57
N ALA A 66 21.20 6.18 -7.67
CA ALA A 66 21.69 6.60 -6.37
C ALA A 66 22.77 7.68 -6.49
N ALA A 67 23.71 7.54 -7.42
CA ALA A 67 24.73 8.56 -7.68
C ALA A 67 24.14 9.93 -8.08
N LEU A 68 22.97 9.95 -8.72
CA LEU A 68 22.22 11.18 -9.00
C LEU A 68 21.50 11.68 -7.75
N THR A 69 20.62 10.84 -7.17
CA THR A 69 19.70 11.26 -6.09
C THR A 69 20.41 11.61 -4.79
N ASP A 70 21.54 10.98 -4.49
CA ASP A 70 22.32 11.23 -3.26
C ASP A 70 23.30 12.39 -3.41
N SER A 71 23.36 13.05 -4.59
CA SER A 71 24.26 14.17 -4.80
C SER A 71 23.74 15.45 -4.18
N ASP A 72 24.66 16.25 -3.56
CA ASP A 72 24.35 17.59 -3.04
C ASP A 72 23.73 18.50 -4.12
N GLY A 73 24.12 18.29 -5.38
CA GLY A 73 23.58 19.03 -6.52
C GLY A 73 22.10 18.75 -6.73
N PHE A 74 21.69 17.48 -6.67
CA PHE A 74 20.30 17.08 -6.87
C PHE A 74 19.39 17.55 -5.72
N THR A 75 19.85 17.43 -4.48
CA THR A 75 19.09 17.89 -3.31
C THR A 75 18.90 19.39 -3.28
N ALA A 76 19.81 20.17 -3.88
CA ALA A 76 19.71 21.63 -3.99
C ALA A 76 18.78 22.10 -5.14
N MET A 77 18.38 21.22 -6.06
CA MET A 77 17.51 21.54 -7.19
C MET A 77 16.06 21.74 -6.72
N SER A 78 15.31 22.56 -7.46
CA SER A 78 13.87 22.60 -7.36
C SER A 78 13.25 21.26 -7.82
N ARG A 79 12.00 20.98 -7.42
CA ARG A 79 11.28 19.77 -7.81
C ARG A 79 11.27 19.54 -9.33
N THR A 80 11.01 20.59 -10.11
CA THR A 80 11.01 20.52 -11.58
C THR A 80 12.40 20.18 -12.13
N GLU A 81 13.45 20.82 -11.61
CA GLU A 81 14.84 20.52 -12.03
C GLU A 81 15.25 19.09 -11.66
N ARG A 82 14.78 18.54 -10.53
CA ARG A 82 14.99 17.14 -10.15
C ARG A 82 14.28 16.18 -11.12
N LEU A 83 13.05 16.49 -11.54
CA LEU A 83 12.34 15.69 -12.55
C LEU A 83 13.08 15.68 -13.89
N ASP A 84 13.56 16.84 -14.34
CA ASP A 84 14.32 16.96 -15.57
C ASP A 84 15.65 16.18 -15.49
N ALA A 85 16.37 16.29 -14.36
CA ALA A 85 17.61 15.57 -14.13
C ALA A 85 17.39 14.04 -14.06
N ALA A 86 16.31 13.60 -13.42
CA ALA A 86 15.92 12.18 -13.37
C ALA A 86 15.57 11.65 -14.76
N LEU A 87 14.83 12.42 -15.57
CA LEU A 87 14.51 12.08 -16.95
C LEU A 87 15.78 11.94 -17.81
N GLU A 88 16.67 12.94 -17.76
CA GLU A 88 17.95 12.90 -18.50
C GLU A 88 18.79 11.69 -18.12
N GLN A 89 18.90 11.38 -16.83
CA GLN A 89 19.61 10.18 -16.36
C GLN A 89 19.03 8.90 -16.93
N LEU A 90 17.69 8.77 -16.92
CA LEU A 90 17.02 7.58 -17.45
C LEU A 90 17.16 7.45 -18.97
N GLU A 91 17.17 8.56 -19.72
CA GLU A 91 17.44 8.57 -21.15
C GLU A 91 18.87 8.08 -21.46
N GLN A 92 19.86 8.51 -20.66
CA GLN A 92 21.25 8.02 -20.78
C GLN A 92 21.36 6.53 -20.47
N LEU A 93 20.63 6.03 -19.44
CA LEU A 93 20.57 4.61 -19.12
C LEU A 93 19.85 3.80 -20.21
N ALA A 94 18.82 4.37 -20.83
CA ALA A 94 18.14 3.77 -21.97
C ALA A 94 19.04 3.66 -23.21
N ALA A 95 19.86 4.67 -23.48
CA ALA A 95 20.86 4.63 -24.56
C ALA A 95 21.91 3.53 -24.35
N LYS A 96 22.22 3.18 -23.08
CA LYS A 96 23.07 2.05 -22.71
C LYS A 96 22.33 0.70 -22.73
N GLY A 97 21.02 0.69 -23.00
CA GLY A 97 20.18 -0.51 -23.00
C GLY A 97 19.90 -1.10 -21.63
N LEU A 98 20.07 -0.35 -20.54
CA LEU A 98 19.79 -0.76 -19.17
C LEU A 98 18.32 -0.57 -18.80
N VAL A 99 17.68 0.41 -19.42
CA VAL A 99 16.28 0.80 -19.21
C VAL A 99 15.56 0.80 -20.56
N SER A 100 14.28 0.48 -20.58
CA SER A 100 13.45 0.58 -21.77
C SER A 100 13.05 2.03 -22.04
N ALA A 101 13.59 2.66 -23.08
CA ALA A 101 13.26 4.05 -23.43
C ALA A 101 11.76 4.31 -23.62
N ARG A 102 10.98 3.29 -24.03
CA ARG A 102 9.53 3.40 -24.26
C ARG A 102 8.72 3.33 -22.98
N SER A 103 9.33 3.04 -21.85
CA SER A 103 8.66 2.90 -20.55
C SER A 103 8.90 4.09 -19.63
N ILE A 104 9.79 5.00 -20.01
CA ILE A 104 10.06 6.20 -19.23
C ILE A 104 8.81 7.09 -19.26
N LEU A 105 8.32 7.45 -18.08
CA LEU A 105 7.12 8.26 -17.88
C LEU A 105 7.38 9.24 -16.75
N VAL A 106 7.19 10.52 -17.03
CA VAL A 106 7.24 11.59 -16.02
C VAL A 106 5.82 11.81 -15.50
N ASP A 107 5.67 11.73 -14.20
CA ASP A 107 4.47 12.04 -13.46
C ASP A 107 4.78 13.26 -12.58
N GLU A 108 4.52 14.44 -13.14
CA GLU A 108 4.81 15.71 -12.47
C GLU A 108 3.97 15.90 -11.19
N GLU A 109 2.75 15.37 -11.18
CA GLU A 109 1.83 15.50 -10.06
C GLU A 109 2.35 14.75 -8.83
N ASN A 110 2.78 13.51 -9.03
CA ASN A 110 3.27 12.64 -7.97
C ASN A 110 4.80 12.71 -7.77
N GLY A 111 5.52 13.62 -8.44
CA GLY A 111 6.97 13.76 -8.31
C GLY A 111 7.76 12.51 -8.68
N MET A 112 7.28 11.76 -9.67
CA MET A 112 7.79 10.44 -9.99
C MET A 112 8.24 10.35 -11.46
N VAL A 113 9.40 9.77 -11.70
CA VAL A 113 9.79 9.32 -13.04
C VAL A 113 9.88 7.81 -13.04
N SER A 114 8.86 7.15 -13.59
CA SER A 114 8.81 5.68 -13.65
C SER A 114 9.48 5.14 -14.91
N PHE A 115 10.00 3.92 -14.80
CA PHE A 115 10.65 3.21 -15.91
C PHE A 115 10.58 1.69 -15.74
N THR A 116 10.98 0.97 -16.79
CA THR A 116 11.12 -0.48 -16.75
C THR A 116 12.57 -0.85 -17.07
N TYR A 117 13.20 -1.62 -16.20
CA TYR A 117 14.51 -2.21 -16.47
C TYR A 117 14.46 -3.08 -17.73
N SER A 118 15.61 -3.30 -18.37
CA SER A 118 15.68 -4.11 -19.60
C SER A 118 15.13 -5.53 -19.46
N CYS A 119 15.10 -6.09 -18.26
CA CYS A 119 14.54 -7.40 -17.93
C CYS A 119 13.03 -7.41 -17.68
N GLY A 120 12.35 -6.25 -17.70
CA GLY A 120 10.90 -6.13 -17.48
C GLY A 120 10.49 -5.76 -16.06
N VAL A 121 11.41 -5.69 -15.10
CA VAL A 121 11.14 -5.20 -13.73
C VAL A 121 10.80 -3.72 -13.76
N GLN A 122 9.88 -3.28 -12.94
CA GLN A 122 9.50 -1.87 -12.81
C GLN A 122 10.35 -1.15 -11.77
N GLY A 123 10.69 0.10 -12.06
CA GLY A 123 11.41 1.00 -11.19
C GLY A 123 10.95 2.45 -11.33
N GLY A 124 11.42 3.29 -10.43
CA GLY A 124 11.11 4.73 -10.45
C GLY A 124 12.14 5.55 -9.69
N ILE A 125 12.13 6.84 -9.96
CA ILE A 125 12.83 7.88 -9.21
C ILE A 125 11.76 8.80 -8.63
N LEU A 126 11.61 8.80 -7.31
CA LEU A 126 10.80 9.74 -6.56
C LEU A 126 11.68 10.94 -6.20
N VAL A 127 11.26 12.13 -6.62
CA VAL A 127 12.07 13.35 -6.48
C VAL A 127 11.65 14.23 -5.30
N ASP A 128 10.49 13.93 -4.69
CA ASP A 128 9.98 14.68 -3.56
C ASP A 128 10.78 14.35 -2.28
N ASP A 129 11.02 15.38 -1.48
CA ASP A 129 11.69 15.22 -0.18
C ASP A 129 10.68 14.62 0.81
N LEU A 130 10.81 13.33 1.07
CA LEU A 130 9.94 12.62 2.00
C LEU A 130 10.17 13.01 3.48
N ASP A 131 11.26 13.71 3.78
CA ASP A 131 11.72 14.00 5.15
C ASP A 131 11.37 15.40 5.69
N GLU A 132 10.88 16.32 4.86
CA GLU A 132 10.68 17.73 5.27
C GLU A 132 9.67 17.91 6.41
N GLU A 133 8.64 17.04 6.50
CA GLU A 133 7.61 17.13 7.53
C GLU A 133 8.08 16.69 8.92
N ASN A 134 9.18 15.97 9.01
CA ASN A 134 9.61 15.33 10.24
C ASN A 134 10.46 16.21 11.18
N THR A 135 10.88 17.39 10.75
CA THR A 135 11.89 18.19 11.46
C THR A 135 11.36 19.01 12.64
N ALA A 136 10.06 19.23 12.77
CA ALA A 136 9.47 20.19 13.71
C ALA A 136 8.66 19.58 14.87
N MET A 137 8.78 18.29 15.17
CA MET A 137 7.94 17.66 16.18
C MET A 137 8.32 17.97 17.62
N ASN A 138 7.42 18.64 18.32
CA ASN A 138 7.48 18.84 19.75
C ASN A 138 6.78 17.68 20.50
N LEU A 139 7.52 16.98 21.37
CA LEU A 139 6.99 15.89 22.22
C LEU A 139 5.79 16.29 23.09
N SER A 140 5.60 17.59 23.31
CA SER A 140 4.45 18.12 24.07
C SER A 140 3.11 17.94 23.37
N LEU A 141 3.10 17.46 22.11
CA LEU A 141 1.88 17.20 21.33
C LEU A 141 1.40 15.75 21.42
N LEU A 142 2.03 14.89 22.26
CA LEU A 142 1.38 13.63 22.62
C LEU A 142 0.08 13.95 23.37
N PRO A 143 -1.06 13.45 22.86
CA PRO A 143 -2.33 13.70 23.54
C PRO A 143 -2.26 13.21 24.97
N SER A 144 -2.84 13.98 25.87
CA SER A 144 -3.03 13.55 27.25
C SER A 144 -3.98 12.35 27.25
N ILE A 145 -3.53 11.24 27.80
CA ILE A 145 -4.39 10.08 28.04
C ILE A 145 -5.26 10.41 29.27
N ASP A 146 -6.54 10.15 29.15
CA ASP A 146 -7.36 10.05 30.37
C ASP A 146 -7.02 8.73 31.07
N LEU A 147 -6.10 8.82 32.04
CA LEU A 147 -5.69 7.66 32.85
C LEU A 147 -6.86 7.07 33.63
N GLN A 148 -7.89 7.85 33.92
CA GLN A 148 -9.08 7.38 34.62
C GLN A 148 -9.93 6.51 33.67
N GLU A 149 -10.08 6.92 32.42
CA GLU A 149 -10.73 6.12 31.39
C GLU A 149 -9.96 4.82 31.14
N MET A 150 -8.64 4.90 30.96
CA MET A 150 -7.77 3.73 30.76
C MET A 150 -7.75 2.77 31.96
N SER A 151 -8.09 3.23 33.16
CA SER A 151 -8.25 2.34 34.33
C SER A 151 -9.42 1.36 34.18
N ASN A 152 -10.37 1.64 33.31
CA ASN A 152 -11.52 0.80 32.99
C ASN A 152 -11.25 -0.18 31.86
N ALA A 153 -10.06 -0.16 31.26
CA ALA A 153 -9.70 -1.09 30.18
C ALA A 153 -9.85 -2.56 30.64
N PRO A 154 -10.32 -3.46 29.76
CA PRO A 154 -10.38 -4.87 30.05
C PRO A 154 -9.01 -5.37 30.51
N ARG A 155 -8.94 -6.01 31.67
CA ARG A 155 -7.68 -6.61 32.13
C ARG A 155 -7.53 -7.97 31.49
N GLY A 156 -6.52 -8.13 30.64
CA GLY A 156 -6.26 -9.40 29.96
C GLY A 156 -5.20 -9.27 28.88
N ASN A 157 -4.98 -10.36 28.19
CA ASN A 157 -4.15 -10.36 26.99
C ASN A 157 -4.99 -9.92 25.80
N LEU A 158 -4.74 -8.72 25.28
CA LEU A 158 -5.43 -8.14 24.13
C LEU A 158 -4.79 -8.56 22.79
N GLY A 159 -3.96 -9.60 22.81
CA GLY A 159 -3.26 -10.09 21.64
C GLY A 159 -1.93 -9.36 21.38
N SER A 160 -1.56 -9.29 20.14
CA SER A 160 -0.25 -8.81 19.68
C SER A 160 -0.39 -7.72 18.64
N ALA A 161 0.49 -6.71 18.72
CA ALA A 161 0.61 -5.66 17.72
C ALA A 161 2.03 -5.56 17.16
N MET A 162 2.13 -5.25 15.87
CA MET A 162 3.40 -4.95 15.21
C MET A 162 3.32 -3.56 14.57
N ILE A 163 4.26 -2.70 14.93
CA ILE A 163 4.51 -1.42 14.26
C ILE A 163 5.64 -1.66 13.25
N TYR A 164 5.30 -1.67 11.97
CA TYR A 164 6.24 -1.71 10.86
C TYR A 164 6.68 -0.27 10.58
N TYR A 165 7.78 0.13 11.21
CA TYR A 165 8.32 1.47 11.11
C TYR A 165 9.35 1.54 9.98
N ALA A 166 8.90 1.90 8.78
CA ALA A 166 9.70 1.89 7.56
C ALA A 166 10.17 3.28 7.12
N PHE A 167 10.32 4.21 8.05
CA PHE A 167 10.98 5.48 7.78
C PHE A 167 12.49 5.31 7.82
N ASP A 168 13.19 6.18 7.08
CA ASP A 168 14.63 6.10 6.94
C ASP A 168 15.39 6.24 8.27
N ASN A 169 16.67 5.87 8.26
CA ASN A 169 17.61 5.93 9.40
C ASN A 169 17.75 7.34 9.99
N THR A 170 17.33 8.38 9.30
CA THR A 170 17.26 9.76 9.83
C THR A 170 16.24 9.90 10.96
N VAL A 171 15.26 8.99 11.01
CA VAL A 171 14.19 8.94 12.01
C VAL A 171 14.42 7.75 12.93
N ASN A 172 15.42 7.82 13.78
CA ASN A 172 15.70 6.79 14.77
C ASN A 172 14.83 6.94 16.03
N SER A 173 14.79 5.88 16.86
CA SER A 173 14.00 5.85 18.08
C SER A 173 14.35 6.96 19.09
N SER A 174 15.55 7.53 19.04
CA SER A 174 15.96 8.65 19.88
C SER A 174 15.43 9.99 19.36
N ARG A 175 15.19 10.12 18.06
CA ARG A 175 14.64 11.32 17.45
C ARG A 175 13.12 11.35 17.51
N TYR A 176 12.47 10.14 17.50
CA TYR A 176 11.03 9.99 17.60
C TYR A 176 10.66 8.94 18.65
N PRO A 177 10.66 9.32 19.93
CA PRO A 177 10.37 8.41 21.03
C PRO A 177 8.91 7.97 21.10
N TYR A 178 8.03 8.49 20.25
CA TYR A 178 6.59 8.20 20.25
C TYR A 178 6.28 6.72 20.16
N TYR A 179 6.82 6.04 19.14
CA TYR A 179 6.53 4.62 18.96
C TYR A 179 7.07 3.76 20.10
N SER A 180 8.20 4.15 20.67
CA SER A 180 8.74 3.50 21.88
C SER A 180 7.83 3.72 23.09
N TYR A 181 7.26 4.93 23.22
CA TYR A 181 6.28 5.26 24.24
C TYR A 181 4.97 4.49 24.02
N MET A 182 4.40 4.53 22.80
CA MET A 182 3.21 3.77 22.43
C MET A 182 3.38 2.29 22.72
N LYS A 183 4.49 1.67 22.27
CA LYS A 183 4.82 0.28 22.56
C LYS A 183 4.82 0.00 24.06
N GLY A 184 5.51 0.82 24.85
CA GLY A 184 5.59 0.64 26.31
C GLY A 184 4.22 0.71 26.96
N PHE A 185 3.44 1.72 26.62
CA PHE A 185 2.11 1.95 27.15
C PHE A 185 1.13 0.83 26.75
N TRP A 186 1.00 0.53 25.45
CA TRP A 186 0.08 -0.51 24.97
C TRP A 186 0.43 -1.89 25.52
N THR A 187 1.74 -2.19 25.66
CA THR A 187 2.17 -3.44 26.29
C THR A 187 1.78 -3.50 27.77
N ALA A 188 1.89 -2.39 28.50
CA ALA A 188 1.44 -2.31 29.89
C ALA A 188 -0.07 -2.49 30.02
N MET A 189 -0.83 -2.08 28.99
CA MET A 189 -2.29 -2.23 28.92
C MET A 189 -2.76 -3.60 28.40
N GLY A 190 -1.83 -4.52 28.10
CA GLY A 190 -2.14 -5.91 27.71
C GLY A 190 -2.07 -6.19 26.22
N LEU A 191 -1.77 -5.21 25.37
CA LEU A 191 -1.51 -5.38 23.94
C LEU A 191 0.00 -5.57 23.72
N ASN A 192 0.44 -6.81 23.51
CA ASN A 192 1.88 -7.14 23.32
C ASN A 192 2.44 -6.51 22.05
N THR A 193 2.97 -5.30 22.17
CA THR A 193 3.39 -4.49 21.04
C THR A 193 4.88 -4.63 20.75
N ARG A 194 5.21 -4.78 19.48
CA ARG A 194 6.57 -4.79 18.95
C ARG A 194 6.76 -3.69 17.91
N ILE A 195 8.00 -3.28 17.70
CA ILE A 195 8.39 -2.35 16.64
C ILE A 195 9.46 -3.03 15.79
N ASP A 196 9.27 -3.01 14.50
CA ASP A 196 10.28 -3.35 13.50
C ASP A 196 10.74 -2.07 12.82
N THR A 197 12.03 -1.76 12.89
CA THR A 197 12.64 -0.55 12.30
C THR A 197 13.44 -0.85 11.03
N THR A 198 13.46 -2.12 10.62
CA THR A 198 14.18 -2.59 9.42
C THR A 198 13.23 -3.39 8.53
N VAL A 199 12.09 -2.79 8.24
CA VAL A 199 10.97 -3.44 7.55
C VAL A 199 11.38 -3.93 6.17
N THR A 200 11.29 -5.24 5.98
CA THR A 200 11.59 -5.91 4.72
C THR A 200 10.32 -6.45 4.06
N VAL A 201 10.42 -6.79 2.78
CA VAL A 201 9.38 -7.54 2.06
C VAL A 201 8.99 -8.83 2.81
N SER A 202 9.98 -9.51 3.42
CA SER A 202 9.76 -10.74 4.18
C SER A 202 9.02 -10.51 5.49
N ASP A 203 9.13 -9.34 6.10
CA ASP A 203 8.41 -9.00 7.32
C ASP A 203 6.93 -8.75 7.04
N LEU A 204 6.63 -8.05 5.95
CA LEU A 204 5.25 -7.85 5.51
C LEU A 204 4.55 -9.15 5.06
N ARG A 205 5.27 -10.25 4.83
CA ARG A 205 4.67 -11.57 4.59
C ARG A 205 4.22 -12.30 5.86
N ARG A 206 4.41 -11.69 7.03
CA ARG A 206 4.14 -12.28 8.35
C ARG A 206 3.18 -11.45 9.19
N MET A 207 2.39 -10.57 8.54
CA MET A 207 1.39 -9.76 9.23
C MET A 207 0.30 -10.61 9.90
N ASP A 208 0.04 -11.82 9.38
CA ASP A 208 -0.88 -12.82 9.91
C ASP A 208 -0.57 -13.29 11.35
N ARG A 209 0.58 -12.90 11.88
CA ARG A 209 1.00 -13.23 13.26
C ARG A 209 0.52 -12.23 14.30
N TYR A 210 -0.13 -11.17 13.88
CA TYR A 210 -0.49 -10.06 14.75
C TYR A 210 -1.96 -9.71 14.62
N ASP A 211 -2.58 -9.39 15.75
CA ASP A 211 -3.97 -8.95 15.83
C ASP A 211 -4.12 -7.51 15.34
N LEU A 212 -3.07 -6.70 15.49
CA LEU A 212 -2.99 -5.34 14.98
C LEU A 212 -1.66 -5.12 14.24
N CYS A 213 -1.74 -4.74 12.98
CA CYS A 213 -0.60 -4.33 12.17
C CYS A 213 -0.67 -2.83 11.88
N ILE A 214 0.37 -2.10 12.26
CA ILE A 214 0.50 -0.66 12.00
C ILE A 214 1.58 -0.47 10.95
N LEU A 215 1.20 0.08 9.80
CA LEU A 215 2.11 0.39 8.70
C LEU A 215 2.49 1.87 8.81
N SER A 216 3.67 2.14 9.34
CA SER A 216 4.21 3.49 9.49
C SER A 216 5.37 3.66 8.51
N ALA A 217 5.06 4.16 7.31
CA ALA A 217 5.96 4.19 6.16
C ALA A 217 5.63 5.37 5.24
N HIS A 218 6.56 5.70 4.35
CA HIS A 218 6.25 6.57 3.23
C HIS A 218 5.34 5.87 2.22
N GLY A 219 4.39 6.61 1.68
CA GLY A 219 3.54 6.19 0.57
C GLY A 219 3.66 7.15 -0.58
N ALA A 220 3.39 6.66 -1.77
CA ALA A 220 3.32 7.45 -2.99
C ALA A 220 2.41 6.76 -4.00
N TYR A 221 1.99 7.51 -5.01
CA TYR A 221 1.37 6.94 -6.20
C TYR A 221 2.41 6.65 -7.26
N TYR A 222 2.33 5.44 -7.80
CA TYR A 222 3.23 4.98 -8.85
C TYR A 222 2.46 4.80 -10.15
N THR A 223 2.78 5.63 -11.14
CA THR A 223 2.19 5.58 -12.48
C THR A 223 3.13 4.85 -13.42
N TYR A 224 2.61 3.85 -14.14
CA TYR A 224 3.41 2.98 -14.99
C TYR A 224 2.65 2.50 -16.22
N MET A 225 3.39 2.07 -17.24
CA MET A 225 2.82 1.54 -18.48
C MET A 225 2.69 0.03 -18.41
N THR A 226 1.51 -0.50 -18.74
CA THR A 226 1.28 -1.95 -18.87
C THR A 226 0.82 -2.31 -20.29
N GLY A 227 0.91 -3.60 -20.61
CA GLY A 227 0.42 -4.16 -21.88
C GLY A 227 1.48 -4.16 -22.99
N TRP A 228 1.53 -5.28 -23.72
CA TRP A 228 2.48 -5.49 -24.81
C TRP A 228 2.02 -4.88 -26.14
N LEU A 229 0.76 -5.13 -26.53
CA LEU A 229 0.18 -4.62 -27.78
C LEU A 229 -0.53 -3.28 -27.59
N PHE A 230 -1.29 -3.15 -26.52
CA PHE A 230 -2.00 -1.93 -26.17
C PHE A 230 -1.48 -1.43 -24.82
N LYS A 231 -0.65 -0.40 -24.88
CA LYS A 231 -0.12 0.23 -23.69
C LYS A 231 -1.25 0.94 -22.93
N GLN A 232 -1.40 0.61 -21.66
CA GLN A 232 -2.32 1.24 -20.76
C GLN A 232 -1.54 1.88 -19.62
N LEU A 233 -1.86 3.13 -19.34
CA LEU A 233 -1.41 3.81 -18.15
C LEU A 233 -2.13 3.19 -16.94
N ARG A 234 -1.38 2.88 -15.90
CA ARG A 234 -1.88 2.40 -14.62
C ARG A 234 -1.24 3.20 -13.51
N THR A 235 -2.03 3.47 -12.47
CA THR A 235 -1.55 4.05 -11.21
C THR A 235 -1.87 3.08 -10.09
N ALA A 236 -1.05 3.06 -9.06
CA ALA A 236 -1.31 2.28 -7.87
C ALA A 236 -0.61 2.94 -6.66
N PRO A 237 -1.23 2.90 -5.47
CA PRO A 237 -0.53 3.26 -4.25
C PRO A 237 0.60 2.26 -3.99
N ILE A 238 1.69 2.76 -3.46
CA ILE A 238 2.85 1.95 -3.06
C ILE A 238 3.28 2.31 -1.65
N ILE A 239 3.90 1.35 -0.97
CA ILE A 239 4.50 1.54 0.35
C ILE A 239 6.00 1.34 0.22
N LEU A 240 6.78 2.36 0.58
CA LEU A 240 8.23 2.30 0.57
C LEU A 240 8.72 1.57 1.83
N LEU A 241 9.68 0.66 1.64
CA LEU A 241 10.30 -0.09 2.74
C LEU A 241 11.69 0.48 3.06
N THR A 242 12.22 0.15 4.23
CA THR A 242 13.63 0.42 4.55
C THR A 242 14.59 -0.51 3.84
N GLU A 243 14.07 -1.58 3.23
CA GLU A 243 14.89 -2.58 2.57
C GLU A 243 15.49 -2.06 1.27
N GLU A 244 16.81 -1.85 1.30
CA GLU A 244 17.59 -1.50 0.11
C GLU A 244 17.72 -2.71 -0.82
N SER A 245 17.67 -2.42 -2.12
CA SER A 245 17.88 -3.41 -3.17
C SER A 245 19.36 -3.84 -3.21
N SER A 246 19.58 -5.07 -3.64
CA SER A 246 20.92 -5.60 -3.88
C SER A 246 20.85 -6.77 -4.84
N PHE A 247 21.95 -7.08 -5.49
CA PHE A 247 22.07 -8.21 -6.43
C PHE A 247 21.47 -9.52 -5.88
N SER A 248 21.79 -9.89 -4.63
CA SER A 248 21.32 -11.12 -4.02
C SER A 248 19.82 -11.09 -3.69
N LYS A 249 19.32 -9.94 -3.25
CA LYS A 249 17.90 -9.76 -2.94
C LYS A 249 17.07 -9.69 -4.23
N ASP A 250 17.56 -9.05 -5.28
CA ASP A 250 16.91 -9.02 -6.59
C ASP A 250 16.69 -10.44 -7.11
N LEU A 251 17.69 -11.32 -7.00
CA LEU A 251 17.54 -12.73 -7.35
C LEU A 251 16.54 -13.46 -6.43
N TYR A 252 16.57 -13.17 -5.13
CA TYR A 252 15.66 -13.77 -4.15
C TYR A 252 14.21 -13.36 -4.39
N TYR A 253 13.96 -12.08 -4.71
CA TYR A 253 12.62 -11.55 -4.98
C TYR A 253 12.24 -11.58 -6.48
N GLY A 254 13.01 -12.25 -7.31
CA GLY A 254 12.90 -12.18 -8.78
C GLY A 254 11.49 -12.39 -9.32
N ILE A 255 10.72 -13.34 -8.76
CA ILE A 255 9.33 -13.58 -9.16
C ILE A 255 8.43 -12.39 -8.78
N ASP A 256 8.58 -11.84 -7.59
CA ASP A 256 7.77 -10.71 -7.14
C ASP A 256 8.08 -9.43 -7.93
N LEU A 257 9.34 -9.23 -8.30
CA LEU A 257 9.79 -8.15 -9.17
C LEU A 257 9.20 -8.28 -10.58
N LEU A 258 9.34 -9.46 -11.20
CA LEU A 258 8.83 -9.71 -12.55
C LEU A 258 7.28 -9.68 -12.62
N THR A 259 6.60 -9.98 -11.54
CA THR A 259 5.13 -9.92 -11.45
C THR A 259 4.60 -8.61 -10.88
N HIS A 260 5.47 -7.61 -10.70
CA HIS A 260 5.14 -6.26 -10.20
C HIS A 260 4.43 -6.27 -8.84
N ARG A 261 4.66 -7.30 -8.02
CA ARG A 261 4.20 -7.34 -6.62
C ARG A 261 5.02 -6.40 -5.77
N ILE A 262 6.31 -6.35 -6.08
CA ILE A 262 7.24 -5.35 -5.58
C ILE A 262 7.88 -4.62 -6.75
N ILE A 263 8.26 -3.38 -6.52
CA ILE A 263 8.96 -2.53 -7.48
C ILE A 263 10.16 -1.88 -6.77
N LYS A 264 10.99 -1.16 -7.51
CA LYS A 264 12.18 -0.49 -6.96
C LYS A 264 12.07 1.01 -7.16
N ILE A 265 12.08 1.77 -6.06
CA ILE A 265 12.07 3.24 -6.07
C ILE A 265 13.32 3.73 -5.32
N ASN A 266 14.12 4.58 -5.95
CA ASN A 266 15.37 5.10 -5.38
C ASN A 266 16.24 3.99 -4.75
N GLY A 267 16.36 2.83 -5.43
CA GLY A 267 17.15 1.70 -4.92
C GLY A 267 16.54 0.93 -3.74
N ARG A 268 15.28 1.19 -3.36
CA ARG A 268 14.57 0.48 -2.28
C ARG A 268 13.40 -0.32 -2.83
N TYR A 269 13.03 -1.38 -2.11
CA TYR A 269 11.82 -2.12 -2.45
C TYR A 269 10.58 -1.40 -1.95
N CYS A 270 9.56 -1.42 -2.82
CA CYS A 270 8.22 -0.94 -2.50
C CYS A 270 7.22 -2.06 -2.76
N VAL A 271 6.20 -2.16 -1.91
CA VAL A 271 5.11 -3.13 -2.11
C VAL A 271 3.90 -2.46 -2.75
N THR A 272 3.22 -3.21 -3.62
CA THR A 272 2.02 -2.80 -4.34
C THR A 272 0.79 -3.55 -3.80
N PRO A 273 -0.44 -3.18 -4.17
CA PRO A 273 -1.63 -3.97 -3.83
C PRO A 273 -1.53 -5.43 -4.27
N SER A 274 -0.85 -5.71 -5.39
CA SER A 274 -0.62 -7.06 -5.90
C SER A 274 0.22 -7.93 -4.97
N PHE A 275 1.13 -7.32 -4.19
CA PHE A 275 1.92 -8.02 -3.17
C PHE A 275 1.00 -8.62 -2.10
N PHE A 276 0.15 -7.81 -1.47
CA PHE A 276 -0.75 -8.30 -0.42
C PHE A 276 -1.76 -9.31 -0.96
N LYS A 277 -2.34 -9.06 -2.15
CA LYS A 277 -3.26 -9.99 -2.82
C LYS A 277 -2.62 -11.35 -3.10
N SER A 278 -1.32 -11.38 -3.44
CA SER A 278 -0.62 -12.64 -3.73
C SER A 278 -0.11 -13.34 -2.47
N THR A 279 0.25 -12.57 -1.44
CA THR A 279 0.82 -13.08 -0.18
C THR A 279 -0.27 -13.68 0.69
N TYR A 280 -1.37 -12.95 0.87
CA TYR A 280 -2.46 -13.36 1.77
C TYR A 280 -3.62 -13.91 0.96
N ARG A 281 -3.85 -15.20 1.11
CA ARG A 281 -4.93 -15.92 0.44
C ARG A 281 -5.75 -16.68 1.50
N PHE A 282 -7.01 -16.90 1.22
CA PHE A 282 -7.85 -17.78 2.03
C PHE A 282 -8.02 -17.36 3.50
N GLY A 283 -8.12 -16.08 3.79
CA GLY A 283 -8.42 -15.60 5.14
C GLY A 283 -7.25 -15.64 6.12
N GLN A 284 -6.00 -15.64 5.65
CA GLN A 284 -4.83 -15.69 6.53
C GLN A 284 -4.75 -14.50 7.51
N LEU A 285 -5.37 -13.36 7.18
CA LEU A 285 -5.44 -12.17 8.04
C LEU A 285 -6.75 -12.09 8.86
N GLU A 286 -7.48 -13.18 9.04
CA GLU A 286 -8.85 -13.20 9.62
C GLU A 286 -8.97 -12.57 11.02
N ASN A 287 -7.88 -12.47 11.76
CA ASN A 287 -7.86 -11.84 13.09
C ASN A 287 -7.16 -10.47 13.10
N THR A 288 -6.68 -10.00 11.95
CA THR A 288 -5.82 -8.82 11.87
C THR A 288 -6.64 -7.56 11.54
N ILE A 289 -6.44 -6.52 12.34
CA ILE A 289 -6.78 -5.14 12.00
C ILE A 289 -5.52 -4.48 11.43
N VAL A 290 -5.64 -3.75 10.32
CA VAL A 290 -4.53 -3.00 9.73
C VAL A 290 -4.78 -1.51 9.84
N TYR A 291 -3.85 -0.78 10.45
CA TYR A 291 -3.84 0.67 10.49
C TYR A 291 -2.63 1.19 9.71
N SER A 292 -2.87 2.02 8.70
CA SER A 292 -1.80 2.61 7.89
C SER A 292 -1.68 4.10 8.15
N GLU A 293 -0.48 4.54 8.51
CA GLU A 293 -0.08 5.95 8.58
C GLU A 293 0.56 6.43 7.27
N THR A 294 0.49 5.60 6.22
CA THR A 294 1.11 5.86 4.93
C THR A 294 0.33 6.93 4.17
N CYS A 295 1.02 7.91 3.63
CA CYS A 295 0.44 8.87 2.69
C CYS A 295 -0.18 8.15 1.48
N GLU A 296 -1.25 8.70 0.93
CA GLU A 296 -1.89 8.24 -0.32
C GLU A 296 -2.29 6.74 -0.33
N PHE A 297 -2.39 6.13 0.85
CA PHE A 297 -2.70 4.71 0.98
C PHE A 297 -4.08 4.33 0.40
N LEU A 298 -5.04 5.26 0.47
CA LEU A 298 -6.41 5.09 0.00
C LEU A 298 -6.82 6.09 -1.10
N GLY A 299 -5.87 6.76 -1.71
CA GLY A 299 -6.15 7.68 -2.80
C GLY A 299 -5.34 8.97 -2.76
N VAL A 300 -5.46 9.74 -3.83
CA VAL A 300 -4.80 11.03 -4.06
C VAL A 300 -5.79 12.00 -4.69
N ASP A 301 -5.62 13.31 -4.50
CA ASP A 301 -6.46 14.38 -5.05
C ASP A 301 -7.97 14.21 -4.82
N ASP A 302 -8.33 13.78 -3.60
CA ASP A 302 -9.70 13.45 -3.20
C ASP A 302 -10.32 12.27 -3.97
N ALA A 303 -9.56 11.59 -4.84
CA ALA A 303 -9.96 10.36 -5.49
C ALA A 303 -9.63 9.15 -4.62
N VAL A 304 -10.67 8.44 -4.17
CA VAL A 304 -10.49 7.23 -3.35
C VAL A 304 -10.03 6.07 -4.24
N ASP A 305 -8.86 5.51 -3.92
CA ASP A 305 -8.37 4.24 -4.47
C ASP A 305 -8.21 3.20 -3.36
N PRO A 306 -9.20 2.33 -3.16
CA PRO A 306 -9.16 1.33 -2.09
C PRO A 306 -8.35 0.07 -2.46
N SER A 307 -7.57 0.08 -3.52
CA SER A 307 -6.90 -1.13 -4.05
C SER A 307 -5.98 -1.80 -3.02
N MET A 308 -5.24 -1.00 -2.22
CA MET A 308 -4.37 -1.49 -1.16
C MET A 308 -5.18 -2.13 -0.03
N ALA A 309 -6.21 -1.43 0.47
CA ALA A 309 -7.09 -1.94 1.50
C ALA A 309 -7.88 -3.17 1.03
N ASN A 310 -8.39 -3.15 -0.21
CA ASN A 310 -9.11 -4.29 -0.78
C ASN A 310 -8.22 -5.53 -0.92
N ALA A 311 -6.93 -5.36 -1.19
CA ALA A 311 -5.99 -6.48 -1.22
C ALA A 311 -5.82 -7.13 0.16
N LEU A 312 -5.73 -6.33 1.22
CA LEU A 312 -5.65 -6.78 2.61
C LEU A 312 -6.97 -7.43 3.08
N LEU A 313 -8.11 -6.81 2.78
CA LEU A 313 -9.44 -7.36 3.08
C LEU A 313 -9.69 -8.69 2.36
N ALA A 314 -9.28 -8.80 1.10
CA ALA A 314 -9.33 -10.06 0.36
C ALA A 314 -8.42 -11.13 0.97
N GLY A 315 -7.34 -10.73 1.65
CA GLY A 315 -6.48 -11.58 2.48
C GLY A 315 -7.10 -12.01 3.81
N GLY A 316 -8.26 -11.44 4.17
CA GLY A 316 -9.01 -11.75 5.37
C GLY A 316 -8.89 -10.71 6.48
N ALA A 317 -8.15 -9.60 6.28
CA ALA A 317 -8.09 -8.54 7.29
C ALA A 317 -9.51 -8.11 7.69
N ARG A 318 -9.75 -7.96 9.00
CA ARG A 318 -11.08 -7.59 9.52
C ARG A 318 -11.43 -6.16 9.15
N ALA A 319 -10.49 -5.25 9.37
CA ALA A 319 -10.64 -3.84 9.08
C ALA A 319 -9.31 -3.24 8.63
N VAL A 320 -9.38 -2.23 7.79
CA VAL A 320 -8.25 -1.47 7.29
C VAL A 320 -8.56 0.01 7.45
N VAL A 321 -7.68 0.73 8.15
CA VAL A 321 -7.71 2.19 8.30
C VAL A 321 -6.54 2.79 7.54
N GLY A 322 -6.74 3.88 6.84
CA GLY A 322 -5.69 4.57 6.11
C GLY A 322 -6.12 5.97 5.67
N TYR A 323 -5.25 6.64 4.94
CA TYR A 323 -5.42 8.03 4.55
C TYR A 323 -5.56 8.17 3.04
N VAL A 324 -6.45 9.07 2.63
CA VAL A 324 -6.46 9.69 1.31
C VAL A 324 -5.60 10.94 1.40
N ASN A 325 -4.81 11.22 0.39
CA ASN A 325 -3.83 12.32 0.30
C ASN A 325 -2.60 12.16 1.22
N ASN A 326 -1.69 13.11 1.10
CA ASN A 326 -0.49 13.21 1.94
C ASN A 326 -0.88 13.70 3.34
N VAL A 327 -0.53 12.92 4.34
CA VAL A 327 -0.92 13.16 5.74
C VAL A 327 0.23 13.73 6.56
N TYR A 328 -0.08 14.73 7.40
CA TYR A 328 0.88 15.18 8.41
C TYR A 328 1.20 14.09 9.42
N THR A 329 2.48 13.83 9.60
CA THR A 329 2.96 12.78 10.51
C THR A 329 2.45 12.97 11.94
N VAL A 330 2.36 14.22 12.44
CA VAL A 330 1.84 14.47 13.80
C VAL A 330 0.36 14.16 13.90
N TYR A 331 -0.41 14.53 12.88
CA TYR A 331 -1.83 14.21 12.83
C TYR A 331 -2.06 12.70 12.76
N SER A 332 -1.38 12.00 11.85
CA SER A 332 -1.54 10.54 11.71
C SER A 332 -1.19 9.79 12.99
N ARG A 333 -0.12 10.18 13.68
CA ARG A 333 0.27 9.58 14.97
C ARG A 333 -0.71 9.89 16.09
N SER A 334 -1.27 11.09 16.14
CA SER A 334 -2.30 11.45 17.12
C SER A 334 -3.55 10.62 16.90
N MET A 335 -3.98 10.48 15.66
CA MET A 335 -5.10 9.64 15.25
C MET A 335 -4.85 8.15 15.58
N LEU A 336 -3.65 7.63 15.26
CA LEU A 336 -3.24 6.27 15.60
C LEU A 336 -3.28 6.03 17.11
N TRP A 337 -2.68 6.95 17.88
CA TRP A 337 -2.61 6.85 19.34
C TRP A 337 -3.99 6.74 19.96
N ASP A 338 -4.87 7.64 19.60
CA ASP A 338 -6.23 7.69 20.14
C ASP A 338 -7.05 6.47 19.71
N THR A 339 -7.01 6.14 18.43
CA THR A 339 -7.69 4.95 17.88
C THR A 339 -7.29 3.67 18.61
N VAL A 340 -5.96 3.43 18.79
CA VAL A 340 -5.51 2.21 19.45
C VAL A 340 -5.85 2.19 20.95
N ASN A 341 -5.81 3.33 21.63
CA ASN A 341 -6.24 3.41 23.02
C ASN A 341 -7.73 3.04 23.18
N HIS A 342 -8.59 3.51 22.28
CA HIS A 342 -10.01 3.15 22.31
C HIS A 342 -10.26 1.68 21.92
N LEU A 343 -9.44 1.11 21.03
CA LEU A 343 -9.45 -0.34 20.79
C LEU A 343 -9.04 -1.13 22.03
N ILE A 344 -8.06 -0.67 22.81
CA ILE A 344 -7.64 -1.26 24.09
C ILE A 344 -8.76 -1.18 25.13
N LEU A 345 -9.58 -0.12 25.09
CA LEU A 345 -10.79 0.01 25.91
C LEU A 345 -11.93 -0.94 25.50
N GLY A 346 -11.74 -1.70 24.41
CA GLY A 346 -12.73 -2.65 23.89
C GLY A 346 -13.77 -2.00 22.97
N GLN A 347 -13.55 -0.79 22.50
CA GLN A 347 -14.44 -0.16 21.53
C GLN A 347 -14.26 -0.76 20.14
N PRO A 348 -15.33 -0.83 19.31
CA PRO A 348 -15.22 -1.13 17.90
C PRO A 348 -14.34 -0.10 17.15
N ILE A 349 -13.66 -0.56 16.09
CA ILE A 349 -12.75 0.28 15.30
C ILE A 349 -13.44 1.54 14.74
N GLU A 350 -14.71 1.45 14.35
CA GLU A 350 -15.48 2.61 13.89
C GLU A 350 -15.62 3.68 14.97
N GLN A 351 -15.95 3.27 16.20
CA GLN A 351 -16.07 4.20 17.31
C GLN A 351 -14.72 4.78 17.73
N ALA A 352 -13.68 3.96 17.72
CA ALA A 352 -12.32 4.40 18.02
C ALA A 352 -11.81 5.44 17.01
N VAL A 353 -12.02 5.23 15.72
CA VAL A 353 -11.66 6.20 14.67
C VAL A 353 -12.53 7.45 14.75
N ALA A 354 -13.83 7.31 15.03
CA ALA A 354 -14.72 8.46 15.20
C ALA A 354 -14.29 9.34 16.37
N HIS A 355 -13.93 8.74 17.52
CA HIS A 355 -13.42 9.49 18.68
C HIS A 355 -12.12 10.25 18.33
N ALA A 356 -11.21 9.61 17.61
CA ALA A 356 -9.99 10.27 17.17
C ALA A 356 -10.28 11.47 16.24
N LYS A 357 -11.26 11.35 15.33
CA LYS A 357 -11.71 12.46 14.48
C LYS A 357 -12.36 13.59 15.27
N ASP A 358 -13.19 13.25 16.25
CA ASP A 358 -13.80 14.25 17.15
C ASP A 358 -12.74 15.02 17.93
N THR A 359 -11.65 14.36 18.29
CA THR A 359 -10.54 14.94 19.08
C THR A 359 -9.61 15.81 18.22
N TYR A 360 -9.21 15.32 17.03
CA TYR A 360 -8.17 15.96 16.22
C TYR A 360 -8.70 16.64 14.96
N GLY A 361 -9.95 16.41 14.60
CA GLY A 361 -10.60 16.93 13.41
C GLY A 361 -10.75 15.89 12.31
N GLU A 362 -11.70 16.13 11.40
CA GLU A 362 -12.03 15.24 10.28
C GLU A 362 -10.87 15.05 9.29
N ASN A 363 -9.92 16.00 9.28
CA ASN A 363 -8.76 15.97 8.41
C ASN A 363 -7.57 16.70 9.04
N ASP A 364 -6.40 16.47 8.52
CA ASP A 364 -5.15 17.03 9.04
C ASP A 364 -5.04 18.55 8.88
N LEU A 365 -5.75 19.15 7.93
CA LEU A 365 -5.77 20.58 7.74
C LEU A 365 -6.51 21.29 8.87
N VAL A 366 -7.63 20.72 9.34
CA VAL A 366 -8.37 21.25 10.49
C VAL A 366 -7.47 21.24 11.72
N TRP A 367 -6.78 20.11 11.96
CA TRP A 367 -5.82 20.01 13.05
C TRP A 367 -4.68 21.01 12.91
N TYR A 368 -4.03 21.08 11.74
CA TYR A 368 -2.89 21.95 11.50
C TYR A 368 -3.22 23.43 11.68
N THR A 369 -4.39 23.84 11.19
CA THR A 369 -4.89 25.22 11.35
C THR A 369 -5.17 25.53 12.82
N SER A 370 -5.71 24.57 13.59
CA SER A 370 -5.94 24.73 15.02
C SER A 370 -4.65 24.92 15.82
N GLN A 371 -3.51 24.41 15.32
CA GLN A 371 -2.19 24.62 15.87
C GLN A 371 -1.50 25.93 15.39
N GLY A 372 -2.22 26.76 14.62
CA GLY A 372 -1.69 28.03 14.10
C GLY A 372 -0.79 27.87 12.86
N GLY A 373 -0.79 26.70 12.24
CA GLY A 373 0.00 26.42 11.04
C GLY A 373 -0.60 27.00 9.76
N GLN A 374 0.23 27.17 8.74
CA GLN A 374 -0.17 27.48 7.38
C GLN A 374 -0.09 26.21 6.54
N ARG A 375 -1.04 26.03 5.64
CA ARG A 375 -1.21 24.82 4.83
C ARG A 375 -0.02 24.57 3.90
N PRO A 376 0.73 23.45 4.01
CA PRO A 376 1.75 23.05 3.04
C PRO A 376 1.22 22.10 1.97
N HIS A 377 0.22 21.26 2.23
CA HIS A 377 -0.33 20.36 1.21
C HIS A 377 -1.34 21.03 0.29
N ALA A 378 -1.47 20.51 -0.93
CA ALA A 378 -2.49 20.93 -1.87
C ALA A 378 -3.89 20.47 -1.42
N ALA A 379 -4.04 19.25 -0.93
CA ALA A 379 -5.29 18.67 -0.46
C ALA A 379 -5.17 18.23 1.02
N ALA A 380 -6.28 18.30 1.76
CA ALA A 380 -6.33 17.83 3.14
C ALA A 380 -6.38 16.31 3.19
N ALA A 381 -5.55 15.69 4.04
CA ALA A 381 -5.63 14.26 4.27
C ALA A 381 -6.74 13.93 5.27
N TYR A 382 -7.50 12.90 4.96
CA TYR A 382 -8.56 12.41 5.83
C TYR A 382 -8.51 10.89 5.96
N THR A 383 -8.97 10.40 7.10
CA THR A 383 -8.95 8.99 7.45
C THR A 383 -10.20 8.28 6.95
N MET A 384 -10.02 7.11 6.35
CA MET A 384 -11.12 6.19 6.01
C MET A 384 -10.93 4.82 6.68
N LEU A 385 -12.05 4.20 7.00
CA LEU A 385 -12.16 2.83 7.48
C LEU A 385 -12.86 1.97 6.42
N LEU A 386 -12.27 0.83 6.08
CA LEU A 386 -12.85 -0.18 5.20
C LEU A 386 -12.91 -1.53 5.92
N GLY A 387 -13.90 -2.36 5.60
CA GLY A 387 -14.09 -3.69 6.19
C GLY A 387 -15.09 -3.71 7.33
N ASP A 388 -14.86 -4.53 8.35
CA ASP A 388 -15.76 -4.71 9.50
C ASP A 388 -15.66 -3.55 10.49
N ALA A 389 -16.62 -2.65 10.47
CA ALA A 389 -16.71 -1.51 11.37
C ALA A 389 -16.79 -1.92 12.86
N SER A 390 -17.30 -3.12 13.15
CA SER A 390 -17.43 -3.68 14.49
C SER A 390 -16.16 -4.40 14.98
N ALA A 391 -15.09 -4.45 14.19
CA ALA A 391 -13.85 -5.12 14.56
C ALA A 391 -13.27 -4.55 15.88
N GLN A 392 -12.85 -5.45 16.77
CA GLN A 392 -12.27 -5.14 18.08
C GLN A 392 -11.02 -5.99 18.29
N LEU A 393 -10.15 -5.57 19.20
CA LEU A 393 -9.10 -6.43 19.72
C LEU A 393 -9.73 -7.59 20.51
N THR A 394 -9.27 -8.80 20.25
CA THR A 394 -9.80 -9.99 20.92
C THR A 394 -9.10 -10.17 22.26
N VAL A 395 -9.87 -10.30 23.32
CA VAL A 395 -9.32 -10.68 24.64
C VAL A 395 -8.99 -12.18 24.61
N HIS A 396 -7.73 -12.52 24.67
CA HIS A 396 -7.27 -13.91 24.77
C HIS A 396 -7.25 -14.31 26.26
N GLU A 397 -7.98 -15.37 26.61
CA GLU A 397 -7.91 -15.93 27.96
C GLU A 397 -6.47 -16.39 28.25
N SER A 398 -5.89 -15.90 29.33
CA SER A 398 -4.57 -16.35 29.75
C SER A 398 -4.61 -17.84 30.06
N ALA A 399 -3.69 -18.63 29.54
CA ALA A 399 -3.59 -20.08 29.73
C ALA A 399 -3.53 -20.49 31.25
N SER A 400 -3.31 -19.52 32.16
CA SER A 400 -3.34 -19.73 33.62
C SER A 400 -4.75 -19.97 34.17
N ALA A 401 -5.80 -19.43 33.54
CA ALA A 401 -7.18 -19.66 33.98
C ALA A 401 -7.65 -21.10 33.71
N PHE A 402 -7.15 -21.72 32.66
CA PHE A 402 -7.47 -23.11 32.33
C PHE A 402 -6.91 -24.13 33.35
N SER A 403 -5.76 -23.81 34.00
CA SER A 403 -5.15 -24.70 35.00
C SER A 403 -5.85 -24.65 36.35
N GLU A 404 -6.54 -23.57 36.69
CA GLU A 404 -7.31 -23.45 37.94
C GLU A 404 -8.68 -24.10 37.83
N GLN A 405 -9.34 -24.03 36.68
CA GLN A 405 -10.59 -24.76 36.46
C GLN A 405 -10.41 -26.28 36.40
N GLN A 406 -9.30 -26.75 35.85
CA GLN A 406 -8.98 -28.21 35.89
C GLN A 406 -8.56 -28.72 37.27
N LYS A 407 -8.12 -27.86 38.19
CA LYS A 407 -7.83 -28.26 39.60
C LYS A 407 -9.03 -28.18 40.48
N ALA A 408 -10.12 -27.56 40.08
CA ALA A 408 -11.37 -27.40 40.81
C ALA A 408 -12.47 -28.40 40.37
N ALA A 409 -12.25 -29.20 39.31
CA ALA A 409 -13.10 -30.27 38.82
C ALA A 409 -12.50 -31.64 39.19
#